data_43cf8fe4ae39a8ea8761ddaabd794d14
#
_entry.id   43cf8fe4ae39a8ea8761ddaabd794d14
#
_cell.length_a   1.000
_cell.length_b   1.000
_cell.length_c   1.000
_cell.angle_alpha   90.00
_cell.angle_beta   90.00
_cell.angle_gamma   90.00
#
_symmetry.space_group_name_H-M   'P 1'
#
loop_
_entity.id
_entity.type
_entity.pdbx_description
1 polymer ?
#
loop_
_entity_poly.entity_id
_entity_poly.type
_entity_poly.pdbx_seq_one_letter_code
_entity_poly.pdbx_strand_id
1 'polypeptide(L)'
;MKQRILRIFAEFKQRYGVMKIHHELNLELQPLQLRCSPRRISRLMKELDIHSVTVNKWKAASASKTKVEQRPNLLKQDFSTTGLNQKWTADMTYIQTKRNGWCYLSTIMDLHSRRIIGYSFSKKMDTDLVLKTLESAVKNRTITGDLIIHTDLGSQYTSDDYNQCLTELHIRHSYSRKGCPYDNVPMESFHASLKKECVYPVPVFEDYETAAAVLFEYVHAFYNRKRIHSSLGYQTPLQVEIATLTSQMAA
;
A
#
# COMPACT_ATOMS: atom_id res chain seq x y z
N MET A 1 21.21 10.91 22.03
CA MET A 1 20.77 9.71 21.29
C MET A 1 19.34 9.32 21.64
N LYS A 2 18.99 9.05 22.90
CA LYS A 2 17.64 8.69 23.34
C LYS A 2 16.59 9.73 22.92
N GLN A 3 16.82 11.02 23.10
CA GLN A 3 15.89 12.09 22.69
C GLN A 3 15.61 12.10 21.18
N ARG A 4 16.64 11.86 20.34
CA ARG A 4 16.45 11.76 18.88
C ARG A 4 15.57 10.57 18.51
N ILE A 5 15.79 9.40 19.15
CA ILE A 5 14.96 8.21 18.95
C ILE A 5 13.50 8.50 19.34
N LEU A 6 13.26 9.13 20.50
CA LEU A 6 11.89 9.49 20.93
C LEU A 6 11.21 10.46 19.95
N ARG A 7 11.95 11.47 19.45
CA ARG A 7 11.43 12.42 18.48
C ARG A 7 11.04 11.72 17.17
N ILE A 8 11.94 10.92 16.59
CA ILE A 8 11.67 10.13 15.38
C ILE A 8 10.48 9.22 15.62
N PHE A 9 10.44 8.51 16.74
CA PHE A 9 9.35 7.58 17.08
C PHE A 9 7.98 8.30 17.16
N ALA A 10 7.93 9.49 17.76
CA ALA A 10 6.72 10.31 17.85
C ALA A 10 6.31 10.88 16.47
N GLU A 11 7.26 11.40 15.69
CA GLU A 11 7.04 11.96 14.36
C GLU A 11 6.36 10.96 13.41
N PHE A 12 6.78 9.70 13.46
CA PHE A 12 6.18 8.62 12.68
C PHE A 12 5.02 7.92 13.39
N LYS A 13 4.38 8.59 14.37
CA LYS A 13 3.20 8.10 15.12
C LYS A 13 3.42 6.69 15.68
N GLN A 14 4.60 6.44 16.22
CA GLN A 14 5.01 5.16 16.83
C GLN A 14 4.98 3.94 15.87
N ARG A 15 4.90 4.17 14.55
CA ARG A 15 4.79 3.10 13.54
C ARG A 15 6.14 2.47 13.18
N TYR A 16 7.26 3.14 13.48
CA TYR A 16 8.60 2.69 13.12
C TYR A 16 9.22 1.79 14.19
N GLY A 17 9.66 0.61 13.74
CA GLY A 17 10.53 -0.28 14.52
C GLY A 17 12.00 0.02 14.29
N VAL A 18 12.88 -0.78 14.92
CA VAL A 18 14.34 -0.62 14.97
C VAL A 18 14.97 -0.25 13.62
N MET A 19 14.62 -0.96 12.54
CA MET A 19 15.29 -0.77 11.23
C MET A 19 14.96 0.57 10.58
N LYS A 20 13.72 1.03 10.67
CA LYS A 20 13.33 2.33 10.14
C LYS A 20 13.87 3.48 10.99
N ILE A 21 13.81 3.35 12.33
CA ILE A 21 14.47 4.31 13.24
C ILE A 21 15.97 4.35 12.98
N HIS A 22 16.61 3.21 12.71
CA HIS A 22 18.03 3.14 12.36
C HIS A 22 18.34 3.97 11.10
N HIS A 23 17.50 3.85 10.06
CA HIS A 23 17.68 4.61 8.83
C HIS A 23 17.57 6.12 9.11
N GLU A 24 16.45 6.57 9.66
CA GLU A 24 16.19 7.99 9.96
C GLU A 24 17.27 8.60 10.88
N LEU A 25 17.61 7.89 11.96
CA LEU A 25 18.61 8.36 12.91
C LEU A 25 19.99 8.52 12.26
N ASN A 26 20.42 7.58 11.40
CA ASN A 26 21.71 7.69 10.75
C ASN A 26 21.76 8.77 9.66
N LEU A 27 20.64 9.09 9.01
CA LEU A 27 20.55 10.28 8.15
C LEU A 27 20.85 11.56 8.94
N GLU A 28 20.29 11.70 10.16
CA GLU A 28 20.58 12.86 11.03
C GLU A 28 22.00 12.87 11.60
N LEU A 29 22.60 11.71 11.78
CA LEU A 29 23.94 11.57 12.33
C LEU A 29 25.04 11.74 11.27
N GLN A 30 24.73 11.56 10.00
CA GLN A 30 25.67 11.63 8.90
C GLN A 30 26.45 12.95 8.83
N PRO A 31 25.80 14.14 8.93
CA PRO A 31 26.53 15.42 8.94
C PRO A 31 27.49 15.57 10.13
N LEU A 32 27.25 14.83 11.22
CA LEU A 32 28.08 14.82 12.42
C LEU A 32 29.18 13.72 12.36
N GLN A 33 29.28 13.00 11.24
CA GLN A 33 30.18 11.85 11.07
C GLN A 33 29.97 10.74 12.12
N LEU A 34 28.77 10.65 12.69
CA LEU A 34 28.40 9.66 13.69
C LEU A 34 27.54 8.56 13.07
N ARG A 35 27.61 7.37 13.66
CA ARG A 35 26.77 6.22 13.29
C ARG A 35 26.22 5.51 14.53
N CYS A 36 25.04 4.94 14.38
CA CYS A 36 24.41 4.14 15.42
C CYS A 36 23.98 2.79 14.83
N SER A 37 24.39 1.68 15.42
CA SER A 37 24.02 0.34 14.93
C SER A 37 22.57 -0.02 15.29
N PRO A 38 21.92 -0.91 14.52
CA PRO A 38 20.58 -1.40 14.84
C PRO A 38 20.49 -2.02 16.24
N ARG A 39 21.53 -2.76 16.65
CA ARG A 39 21.62 -3.40 17.97
C ARG A 39 21.61 -2.36 19.10
N ARG A 40 22.32 -1.23 18.94
CA ARG A 40 22.30 -0.13 19.91
C ARG A 40 20.93 0.54 19.98
N ILE A 41 20.27 0.75 18.84
CA ILE A 41 18.91 1.31 18.79
C ILE A 41 17.91 0.38 19.48
N SER A 42 17.96 -0.92 19.19
CA SER A 42 17.09 -1.90 19.84
C SER A 42 17.22 -1.85 21.37
N ARG A 43 18.47 -1.78 21.89
CA ARG A 43 18.73 -1.63 23.33
C ARG A 43 18.16 -0.32 23.88
N LEU A 44 18.39 0.80 23.19
CA LEU A 44 17.89 2.11 23.63
C LEU A 44 16.36 2.19 23.61
N MET A 45 15.71 1.59 22.62
CA MET A 45 14.25 1.49 22.57
C MET A 45 13.70 0.68 23.75
N LYS A 46 14.37 -0.43 24.10
CA LYS A 46 14.02 -1.23 25.28
C LYS A 46 14.21 -0.45 26.58
N GLU A 47 15.30 0.30 26.72
CA GLU A 47 15.56 1.16 27.89
C GLU A 47 14.53 2.31 28.02
N LEU A 48 13.94 2.74 26.91
CA LEU A 48 12.91 3.78 26.84
C LEU A 48 11.49 3.21 26.97
N ASP A 49 11.34 1.89 27.07
CA ASP A 49 10.08 1.16 27.07
C ASP A 49 9.17 1.53 25.88
N ILE A 50 9.78 1.66 24.68
CA ILE A 50 9.07 1.96 23.45
C ILE A 50 9.17 0.81 22.43
N HIS A 51 8.05 0.50 21.79
CA HIS A 51 7.95 -0.47 20.70
C HIS A 51 6.93 0.02 19.67
N SER A 52 7.09 -0.43 18.42
CA SER A 52 6.15 0.02 17.37
C SER A 52 4.72 -0.46 17.65
N VAL A 53 3.74 0.38 17.32
CA VAL A 53 2.30 0.08 17.49
C VAL A 53 1.80 -1.05 16.59
N THR A 54 2.66 -1.63 15.74
CA THR A 54 2.28 -2.68 14.79
C THR A 54 1.76 -3.92 15.50
N VAL A 55 0.49 -4.27 15.24
CA VAL A 55 -0.18 -5.45 15.80
C VAL A 55 -0.24 -6.56 14.75
N ASN A 56 0.20 -7.76 15.12
CA ASN A 56 0.03 -8.95 14.31
C ASN A 56 -1.21 -9.72 14.76
N LYS A 57 -2.26 -9.74 13.94
CA LYS A 57 -3.40 -10.66 14.15
C LYS A 57 -3.20 -11.87 13.23
N TRP A 58 -3.11 -13.05 13.81
CA TRP A 58 -3.10 -14.29 13.04
C TRP A 58 -4.49 -14.53 12.42
N LYS A 59 -4.54 -14.89 11.14
CA LYS A 59 -5.77 -15.34 10.47
C LYS A 59 -5.51 -16.69 9.83
N ALA A 60 -6.41 -17.64 10.06
CA ALA A 60 -6.45 -18.87 9.30
C ALA A 60 -6.83 -18.58 7.83
N ALA A 61 -6.15 -19.21 6.90
CA ALA A 61 -6.51 -19.14 5.49
C ALA A 61 -7.83 -19.88 5.25
N SER A 62 -8.81 -19.23 4.62
CA SER A 62 -10.04 -19.88 4.16
C SER A 62 -9.86 -20.34 2.73
N ALA A 63 -10.02 -21.65 2.48
CA ALA A 63 -10.02 -22.21 1.13
C ALA A 63 -11.44 -22.13 0.53
N SER A 64 -11.59 -21.43 -0.59
CA SER A 64 -12.82 -21.41 -1.37
C SER A 64 -12.78 -22.50 -2.47
N LYS A 65 -13.84 -23.33 -2.54
CA LYS A 65 -13.95 -24.48 -3.47
C LYS A 65 -14.79 -24.19 -4.73
N THR A 66 -14.93 -22.97 -5.19
CA THR A 66 -15.72 -22.68 -6.40
C THR A 66 -14.87 -22.82 -7.67
N LYS A 67 -15.42 -23.46 -8.72
CA LYS A 67 -14.83 -23.42 -10.08
C LYS A 67 -14.87 -21.98 -10.58
N VAL A 68 -13.73 -21.44 -10.96
CA VAL A 68 -13.61 -20.09 -11.52
C VAL A 68 -13.04 -20.21 -12.91
N GLU A 69 -13.58 -19.44 -13.83
CA GLU A 69 -13.09 -19.27 -15.19
C GLU A 69 -11.61 -18.89 -15.18
N GLN A 70 -10.80 -19.55 -16.01
CA GLN A 70 -9.39 -19.21 -16.14
C GLN A 70 -9.26 -17.94 -16.98
N ARG A 71 -8.74 -16.88 -16.36
CA ARG A 71 -8.42 -15.62 -17.02
C ARG A 71 -6.90 -15.43 -17.08
N PRO A 72 -6.36 -14.67 -18.05
CA PRO A 72 -4.92 -14.61 -18.28
C PRO A 72 -4.18 -13.93 -17.13
N ASN A 73 -3.13 -14.57 -16.63
CA ASN A 73 -2.15 -13.96 -15.74
C ASN A 73 -0.98 -13.43 -16.59
N LEU A 74 -0.99 -12.13 -16.90
CA LEU A 74 0.03 -11.50 -17.72
C LEU A 74 1.30 -11.18 -16.93
N LEU A 75 1.18 -10.92 -15.60
CA LEU A 75 2.33 -10.60 -14.76
C LEU A 75 3.20 -11.81 -14.44
N LYS A 76 2.59 -12.99 -14.25
CA LYS A 76 3.32 -14.23 -13.90
C LYS A 76 4.31 -14.03 -12.74
N GLN A 77 3.92 -13.23 -11.73
CA GLN A 77 4.74 -12.85 -10.57
C GLN A 77 5.95 -11.95 -10.89
N ASP A 78 6.07 -11.46 -12.11
CA ASP A 78 7.05 -10.44 -12.45
C ASP A 78 6.50 -9.04 -12.15
N PHE A 79 6.89 -8.49 -11.00
CA PHE A 79 6.53 -7.17 -10.53
C PHE A 79 7.58 -6.10 -10.88
N SER A 80 8.60 -6.46 -11.63
CA SER A 80 9.65 -5.53 -12.06
C SER A 80 9.11 -4.52 -13.07
N THR A 81 9.61 -3.31 -13.00
CA THR A 81 9.24 -2.19 -13.89
C THR A 81 10.47 -1.32 -14.13
N THR A 82 10.52 -0.68 -15.27
CA THR A 82 11.56 0.29 -15.62
C THR A 82 11.10 1.74 -15.49
N GLY A 83 9.78 1.95 -15.31
CA GLY A 83 9.18 3.27 -15.18
C GLY A 83 7.78 3.25 -14.60
N LEU A 84 7.23 4.43 -14.37
CA LEU A 84 5.87 4.62 -13.87
C LEU A 84 4.84 4.17 -14.92
N ASN A 85 3.66 3.81 -14.45
CA ASN A 85 2.48 3.47 -15.26
C ASN A 85 2.68 2.30 -16.26
N GLN A 86 3.60 1.38 -15.96
CA GLN A 86 3.76 0.15 -16.74
C GLN A 86 2.92 -1.00 -16.18
N LYS A 87 2.92 -1.14 -14.86
CA LYS A 87 2.17 -2.19 -14.15
C LYS A 87 1.51 -1.58 -12.91
N TRP A 88 0.21 -1.70 -12.84
CA TRP A 88 -0.59 -1.40 -11.65
C TRP A 88 -1.11 -2.68 -11.04
N THR A 89 -1.38 -2.67 -9.75
CA THR A 89 -2.11 -3.75 -9.08
C THR A 89 -3.23 -3.17 -8.24
N ALA A 90 -4.37 -3.84 -8.24
CA ALA A 90 -5.55 -3.43 -7.50
C ALA A 90 -6.05 -4.55 -6.59
N ASP A 91 -6.59 -4.17 -5.45
CA ASP A 91 -7.21 -5.09 -4.51
C ASP A 91 -8.12 -4.34 -3.53
N MET A 92 -8.98 -5.09 -2.86
CA MET A 92 -9.89 -4.58 -1.84
C MET A 92 -9.60 -5.18 -0.47
N THR A 93 -9.85 -4.39 0.58
CA THR A 93 -9.76 -4.89 1.95
C THR A 93 -10.94 -4.44 2.79
N TYR A 94 -11.27 -5.24 3.79
CA TYR A 94 -12.39 -5.05 4.70
C TYR A 94 -11.96 -4.22 5.91
N ILE A 95 -12.79 -3.24 6.26
CA ILE A 95 -12.63 -2.36 7.43
C ILE A 95 -13.91 -2.44 8.26
N GLN A 96 -13.79 -2.88 9.51
CA GLN A 96 -14.93 -2.97 10.41
C GLN A 96 -15.17 -1.63 11.10
N THR A 97 -16.45 -1.24 11.18
CA THR A 97 -16.94 -0.09 11.95
C THR A 97 -18.07 -0.55 12.86
N LYS A 98 -18.28 0.16 13.98
CA LYS A 98 -19.35 -0.20 14.94
C LYS A 98 -20.74 0.11 14.37
N ARG A 99 -20.94 1.33 13.82
CA ARG A 99 -22.27 1.77 13.37
C ARG A 99 -22.64 1.27 11.98
N ASN A 100 -21.66 1.12 11.07
CA ASN A 100 -21.94 0.78 9.68
C ASN A 100 -21.57 -0.66 9.31
N GLY A 101 -21.08 -1.47 10.26
CA GLY A 101 -20.61 -2.82 9.99
C GLY A 101 -19.37 -2.87 9.12
N TRP A 102 -19.35 -3.76 8.13
CA TRP A 102 -18.24 -3.88 7.20
C TRP A 102 -18.27 -2.77 6.14
N CYS A 103 -17.14 -2.08 6.01
CA CYS A 103 -16.86 -1.14 4.93
C CYS A 103 -15.67 -1.67 4.12
N TYR A 104 -15.47 -1.13 2.93
CA TYR A 104 -14.58 -1.67 1.91
C TYR A 104 -13.67 -0.59 1.38
N LEU A 105 -12.37 -0.84 1.46
CA LEU A 105 -11.34 0.01 0.87
C LEU A 105 -10.82 -0.66 -0.39
N SER A 106 -11.00 0.00 -1.54
CA SER A 106 -10.40 -0.38 -2.80
C SER A 106 -9.22 0.54 -3.11
N THR A 107 -8.10 -0.04 -3.55
CA THR A 107 -6.88 0.71 -3.84
C THR A 107 -6.18 0.19 -5.09
N ILE A 108 -5.52 1.10 -5.82
CA ILE A 108 -4.63 0.79 -6.94
C ILE A 108 -3.24 1.31 -6.60
N MET A 109 -2.23 0.46 -6.81
CA MET A 109 -0.82 0.76 -6.60
C MET A 109 -0.07 0.75 -7.93
N ASP A 110 0.76 1.75 -8.18
CA ASP A 110 1.81 1.69 -9.20
C ASP A 110 2.97 0.83 -8.70
N LEU A 111 3.34 -0.20 -9.45
CA LEU A 111 4.36 -1.15 -9.01
C LEU A 111 5.78 -0.60 -9.04
N HIS A 112 6.06 0.45 -9.81
CA HIS A 112 7.36 1.09 -9.85
C HIS A 112 7.67 1.88 -8.58
N SER A 113 6.76 2.77 -8.22
CA SER A 113 6.93 3.65 -7.06
C SER A 113 6.34 3.07 -5.77
N ARG A 114 5.54 2.01 -5.84
CA ARG A 114 4.71 1.49 -4.73
C ARG A 114 3.71 2.51 -4.19
N ARG A 115 3.46 3.59 -4.92
CA ARG A 115 2.50 4.62 -4.54
C ARG A 115 1.07 4.12 -4.75
N ILE A 116 0.21 4.38 -3.77
CA ILE A 116 -1.23 4.21 -3.96
C ILE A 116 -1.73 5.41 -4.76
N ILE A 117 -2.17 5.13 -5.98
CA ILE A 117 -2.60 6.10 -6.99
C ILE A 117 -4.10 6.16 -7.16
N GLY A 118 -4.81 5.07 -6.88
CA GLY A 118 -6.26 4.99 -6.82
C GLY A 118 -6.73 4.64 -5.42
N TYR A 119 -7.80 5.29 -4.95
CA TYR A 119 -8.35 5.11 -3.62
C TYR A 119 -9.85 5.39 -3.63
N SER A 120 -10.63 4.45 -3.09
CA SER A 120 -12.04 4.64 -2.81
C SER A 120 -12.45 3.85 -1.57
N PHE A 121 -13.28 4.44 -0.72
CA PHE A 121 -13.81 3.80 0.48
C PHE A 121 -15.34 3.83 0.44
N SER A 122 -16.01 2.70 0.70
CA SER A 122 -17.45 2.57 0.55
C SER A 122 -18.06 1.65 1.63
N LYS A 123 -19.35 1.85 1.89
CA LYS A 123 -20.19 0.94 2.70
C LYS A 123 -20.64 -0.30 1.90
N LYS A 124 -20.44 -0.30 0.58
CA LYS A 124 -20.83 -1.40 -0.33
C LYS A 124 -19.61 -1.95 -1.06
N MET A 125 -19.60 -3.26 -1.29
CA MET A 125 -18.60 -3.96 -2.08
C MET A 125 -19.20 -4.32 -3.43
N ASP A 126 -19.26 -3.34 -4.32
CA ASP A 126 -19.84 -3.44 -5.66
C ASP A 126 -18.84 -3.03 -6.75
N THR A 127 -19.27 -3.16 -8.01
CA THR A 127 -18.46 -2.76 -9.17
C THR A 127 -18.21 -1.25 -9.19
N ASP A 128 -19.15 -0.44 -8.71
CA ASP A 128 -19.02 1.02 -8.62
C ASP A 128 -17.81 1.44 -7.75
N LEU A 129 -17.54 0.71 -6.67
CA LEU A 129 -16.36 0.96 -5.84
C LEU A 129 -15.04 0.82 -6.61
N VAL A 130 -14.87 -0.24 -7.39
CA VAL A 130 -13.63 -0.47 -8.16
C VAL A 130 -13.53 0.44 -9.37
N LEU A 131 -14.64 0.81 -10.01
CA LEU A 131 -14.69 1.81 -11.09
C LEU A 131 -14.26 3.20 -10.59
N LYS A 132 -14.81 3.66 -9.47
CA LYS A 132 -14.37 4.93 -8.83
C LYS A 132 -12.89 4.92 -8.44
N THR A 133 -12.39 3.77 -8.02
CA THR A 133 -10.96 3.62 -7.70
C THR A 133 -10.09 3.73 -8.95
N LEU A 134 -10.53 3.13 -10.07
CA LEU A 134 -9.86 3.23 -11.36
C LEU A 134 -9.91 4.67 -11.89
N GLU A 135 -11.05 5.32 -11.87
CA GLU A 135 -11.20 6.73 -12.24
C GLU A 135 -10.26 7.64 -11.43
N SER A 136 -10.19 7.43 -10.11
CA SER A 136 -9.27 8.15 -9.22
C SER A 136 -7.81 7.95 -9.62
N ALA A 137 -7.42 6.74 -10.05
CA ALA A 137 -6.06 6.46 -10.49
C ALA A 137 -5.73 7.13 -11.83
N VAL A 138 -6.63 7.04 -12.80
CA VAL A 138 -6.44 7.57 -14.16
C VAL A 138 -6.44 9.09 -14.19
N LYS A 139 -7.31 9.74 -13.41
CA LYS A 139 -7.50 11.20 -13.39
C LYS A 139 -6.20 11.99 -13.16
N ASN A 140 -5.26 11.43 -12.42
CA ASN A 140 -4.00 12.09 -12.05
C ASN A 140 -2.78 11.48 -12.75
N ARG A 141 -2.99 10.72 -13.84
CA ARG A 141 -1.93 9.99 -14.54
C ARG A 141 -2.04 10.15 -16.04
N THR A 142 -0.92 10.43 -16.68
CA THR A 142 -0.82 10.32 -18.13
C THR A 142 -0.39 8.91 -18.48
N ILE A 143 -1.27 8.15 -19.12
CA ILE A 143 -1.00 6.78 -19.58
C ILE A 143 -0.54 6.88 -21.03
N THR A 144 0.75 6.62 -21.28
CA THR A 144 1.37 6.78 -22.59
C THR A 144 1.85 5.47 -23.22
N GLY A 145 1.59 4.34 -22.58
CA GLY A 145 2.13 3.06 -23.03
C GLY A 145 1.24 1.87 -22.67
N ASP A 146 1.77 0.68 -22.86
CA ASP A 146 1.16 -0.62 -22.52
C ASP A 146 1.02 -0.79 -21.00
N LEU A 147 -0.01 -0.20 -20.41
CA LEU A 147 -0.32 -0.37 -19.00
C LEU A 147 -1.02 -1.71 -18.75
N ILE A 148 -0.53 -2.47 -17.79
CA ILE A 148 -1.19 -3.67 -17.28
C ILE A 148 -1.73 -3.36 -15.89
N ILE A 149 -3.03 -3.63 -15.66
CA ILE A 149 -3.59 -3.67 -14.31
C ILE A 149 -3.80 -5.12 -13.89
N HIS A 150 -3.32 -5.48 -12.70
CA HIS A 150 -3.43 -6.82 -12.14
C HIS A 150 -4.37 -6.84 -10.95
N THR A 151 -5.33 -7.77 -10.96
CA THR A 151 -6.36 -7.92 -9.91
C THR A 151 -6.50 -9.38 -9.49
N ASP A 152 -7.22 -9.64 -8.42
CA ASP A 152 -7.75 -10.96 -8.15
C ASP A 152 -8.94 -11.29 -9.09
N LEU A 153 -9.57 -12.46 -8.87
CA LEU A 153 -10.74 -12.93 -9.60
C LEU A 153 -12.05 -12.56 -8.88
N GLY A 154 -12.07 -11.47 -8.10
CA GLY A 154 -13.27 -10.96 -7.47
C GLY A 154 -14.34 -10.57 -8.49
N SER A 155 -15.62 -10.78 -8.15
CA SER A 155 -16.75 -10.50 -9.05
C SER A 155 -16.79 -9.04 -9.55
N GLN A 156 -16.28 -8.10 -8.74
CA GLN A 156 -16.19 -6.68 -9.10
C GLN A 156 -15.20 -6.46 -10.25
N TYR A 157 -14.04 -7.13 -10.22
CA TYR A 157 -13.00 -7.02 -11.25
C TYR A 157 -13.30 -7.85 -12.49
N THR A 158 -14.14 -8.90 -12.36
CA THR A 158 -14.55 -9.75 -13.51
C THR A 158 -15.84 -9.25 -14.18
N SER A 159 -16.46 -8.20 -13.67
CA SER A 159 -17.68 -7.60 -14.24
C SER A 159 -17.44 -7.05 -15.65
N ASP A 160 -18.49 -7.06 -16.48
CA ASP A 160 -18.42 -6.50 -17.83
C ASP A 160 -18.12 -5.01 -17.80
N ASP A 161 -18.77 -4.25 -16.90
CA ASP A 161 -18.56 -2.81 -16.76
C ASP A 161 -17.09 -2.45 -16.48
N TYR A 162 -16.43 -3.19 -15.57
CA TYR A 162 -15.02 -2.95 -15.25
C TYR A 162 -14.11 -3.27 -16.45
N ASN A 163 -14.36 -4.40 -17.12
CA ASN A 163 -13.58 -4.82 -18.28
C ASN A 163 -13.81 -3.90 -19.50
N GLN A 164 -15.03 -3.42 -19.71
CA GLN A 164 -15.33 -2.43 -20.74
C GLN A 164 -14.57 -1.13 -20.47
N CYS A 165 -14.60 -0.60 -19.24
CA CYS A 165 -13.87 0.60 -18.85
C CYS A 165 -12.35 0.46 -19.10
N LEU A 166 -11.75 -0.69 -18.77
CA LEU A 166 -10.34 -0.95 -19.06
C LEU A 166 -10.05 -0.97 -20.57
N THR A 167 -10.95 -1.53 -21.37
CA THR A 167 -10.82 -1.58 -22.83
C THR A 167 -10.86 -0.17 -23.43
N GLU A 168 -11.79 0.68 -22.99
CA GLU A 168 -11.91 2.07 -23.40
C GLU A 168 -10.67 2.90 -23.05
N LEU A 169 -10.05 2.58 -21.90
CA LEU A 169 -8.81 3.21 -21.45
C LEU A 169 -7.53 2.59 -22.06
N HIS A 170 -7.66 1.59 -22.91
CA HIS A 170 -6.54 0.82 -23.47
C HIS A 170 -5.61 0.18 -22.41
N ILE A 171 -6.17 -0.24 -21.27
CA ILE A 171 -5.47 -0.89 -20.18
C ILE A 171 -5.63 -2.41 -20.28
N ARG A 172 -4.54 -3.14 -20.29
CA ARG A 172 -4.56 -4.60 -20.35
C ARG A 172 -4.85 -5.20 -18.97
N HIS A 173 -5.82 -6.11 -18.91
CA HIS A 173 -6.21 -6.75 -17.65
C HIS A 173 -5.47 -8.07 -17.43
N SER A 174 -4.87 -8.20 -16.27
CA SER A 174 -4.17 -9.40 -15.79
C SER A 174 -4.82 -9.89 -14.49
N TYR A 175 -4.94 -11.20 -14.32
CA TYR A 175 -5.61 -11.78 -13.16
C TYR A 175 -4.69 -12.70 -12.36
N SER A 176 -4.81 -12.66 -11.04
CA SER A 176 -4.19 -13.63 -10.14
C SER A 176 -4.79 -15.02 -10.36
N ARG A 177 -3.96 -16.04 -10.28
CA ARG A 177 -4.46 -17.43 -10.27
C ARG A 177 -5.21 -17.69 -8.96
N LYS A 178 -6.29 -18.46 -9.06
CA LYS A 178 -7.07 -18.83 -7.88
C LYS A 178 -6.21 -19.54 -6.83
N GLY A 179 -6.29 -19.07 -5.59
CA GLY A 179 -5.56 -19.66 -4.46
C GLY A 179 -4.05 -19.44 -4.50
N CYS A 180 -3.56 -18.53 -5.33
CA CYS A 180 -2.15 -18.17 -5.42
C CYS A 180 -1.93 -16.75 -4.86
N PRO A 181 -1.75 -16.59 -3.54
CA PRO A 181 -1.54 -15.26 -2.93
C PRO A 181 -0.27 -14.59 -3.48
N TYR A 182 0.72 -15.36 -3.86
CA TYR A 182 1.97 -14.82 -4.43
C TYR A 182 1.79 -14.03 -5.74
N ASP A 183 0.63 -14.15 -6.40
CA ASP A 183 0.36 -13.40 -7.62
C ASP A 183 0.06 -11.92 -7.35
N ASN A 184 -0.27 -11.53 -6.09
CA ASN A 184 -0.54 -10.12 -5.70
C ASN A 184 0.21 -9.67 -4.43
N VAL A 185 1.43 -10.18 -4.21
CA VAL A 185 2.27 -9.85 -3.04
C VAL A 185 2.41 -8.35 -2.75
N PRO A 186 2.56 -7.45 -3.76
CA PRO A 186 2.68 -6.02 -3.47
C PRO A 186 1.47 -5.43 -2.74
N MET A 187 0.24 -5.79 -3.16
CA MET A 187 -0.99 -5.34 -2.50
C MET A 187 -1.21 -6.01 -1.15
N GLU A 188 -0.91 -7.30 -1.03
CA GLU A 188 -0.96 -7.99 0.25
C GLU A 188 -0.02 -7.36 1.28
N SER A 189 1.19 -6.98 0.87
CA SER A 189 2.15 -6.25 1.70
C SER A 189 1.64 -4.87 2.13
N PHE A 190 0.99 -4.14 1.21
CA PHE A 190 0.35 -2.86 1.52
C PHE A 190 -0.79 -3.06 2.53
N HIS A 191 -1.71 -3.98 2.28
CA HIS A 191 -2.83 -4.25 3.18
C HIS A 191 -2.37 -4.73 4.55
N ALA A 192 -1.31 -5.54 4.62
CA ALA A 192 -0.71 -5.95 5.88
C ALA A 192 -0.14 -4.75 6.65
N SER A 193 0.53 -3.82 5.95
CA SER A 193 1.06 -2.59 6.55
C SER A 193 -0.08 -1.68 7.04
N LEU A 194 -1.09 -1.43 6.21
CA LEU A 194 -2.28 -0.66 6.56
C LEU A 194 -2.96 -1.21 7.81
N LYS A 195 -3.21 -2.52 7.83
CA LYS A 195 -3.88 -3.17 8.96
C LYS A 195 -3.06 -3.10 10.24
N LYS A 196 -1.76 -3.40 10.17
CA LYS A 196 -0.87 -3.41 11.34
C LYS A 196 -0.58 -2.02 11.90
N GLU A 197 -0.43 -1.02 11.02
CA GLU A 197 0.02 0.32 11.39
C GLU A 197 -1.13 1.31 11.62
N CYS A 198 -2.34 1.02 11.12
CA CYS A 198 -3.48 1.94 11.13
C CYS A 198 -4.76 1.34 11.70
N VAL A 199 -5.14 0.13 11.28
CA VAL A 199 -6.46 -0.43 11.64
C VAL A 199 -6.43 -1.17 12.98
N TYR A 200 -5.45 -2.07 13.17
CA TYR A 200 -5.40 -2.91 14.37
C TYR A 200 -4.98 -2.19 15.66
N PRO A 201 -4.20 -1.08 15.62
CA PRO A 201 -3.91 -0.30 16.82
C PRO A 201 -5.14 0.37 17.44
N VAL A 202 -6.19 0.60 16.67
CA VAL A 202 -7.48 1.08 17.18
C VAL A 202 -8.43 -0.09 17.40
N PRO A 203 -9.30 -0.07 18.44
CA PRO A 203 -10.20 -1.19 18.73
C PRO A 203 -11.11 -1.52 17.54
N VAL A 204 -11.97 -0.63 17.17
CA VAL A 204 -12.85 -0.63 15.97
C VAL A 204 -13.24 0.82 15.73
N PHE A 205 -13.23 1.28 14.49
CA PHE A 205 -13.71 2.62 14.16
C PHE A 205 -15.17 2.81 14.54
N GLU A 206 -15.54 3.99 15.04
CA GLU A 206 -16.90 4.26 15.48
C GLU A 206 -17.89 4.17 14.31
N ASP A 207 -17.56 4.81 13.19
CA ASP A 207 -18.38 4.89 12.00
C ASP A 207 -17.55 4.98 10.72
N TYR A 208 -18.24 5.05 9.59
CA TYR A 208 -17.66 5.18 8.26
C TYR A 208 -16.82 6.46 8.13
N GLU A 209 -17.32 7.58 8.62
CA GLU A 209 -16.71 8.90 8.49
C GLU A 209 -15.37 8.95 9.24
N THR A 210 -15.33 8.42 10.45
CA THR A 210 -14.10 8.28 11.25
C THR A 210 -13.10 7.36 10.55
N ALA A 211 -13.54 6.21 10.04
CA ALA A 211 -12.68 5.30 9.30
C ALA A 211 -12.15 5.95 8.02
N ALA A 212 -13.01 6.63 7.25
CA ALA A 212 -12.63 7.31 6.01
C ALA A 212 -11.53 8.35 6.24
N ALA A 213 -11.67 9.19 7.26
CA ALA A 213 -10.68 10.23 7.58
C ALA A 213 -9.32 9.62 7.96
N VAL A 214 -9.30 8.60 8.81
CA VAL A 214 -8.07 7.94 9.26
C VAL A 214 -7.38 7.18 8.13
N LEU A 215 -8.15 6.46 7.30
CA LEU A 215 -7.61 5.72 6.16
C LEU A 215 -7.06 6.68 5.08
N PHE A 216 -7.75 7.79 4.82
CA PHE A 216 -7.30 8.82 3.89
C PHE A 216 -5.97 9.44 4.36
N GLU A 217 -5.88 9.81 5.64
CA GLU A 217 -4.63 10.34 6.23
C GLU A 217 -3.50 9.31 6.12
N TYR A 218 -3.79 8.04 6.45
CA TYR A 218 -2.79 6.99 6.37
C TYR A 218 -2.26 6.81 4.95
N VAL A 219 -3.12 6.73 3.95
CA VAL A 219 -2.71 6.47 2.56
C VAL A 219 -2.00 7.69 1.97
N HIS A 220 -2.63 8.86 2.03
CA HIS A 220 -2.15 10.03 1.29
C HIS A 220 -1.07 10.83 2.01
N ALA A 221 -1.20 11.01 3.34
CA ALA A 221 -0.24 11.81 4.09
C ALA A 221 0.92 10.98 4.65
N PHE A 222 0.68 9.74 5.06
CA PHE A 222 1.72 8.91 5.66
C PHE A 222 2.33 7.91 4.67
N TYR A 223 1.55 6.94 4.13
CA TYR A 223 2.08 5.85 3.30
C TYR A 223 2.80 6.38 2.05
N ASN A 224 2.14 7.24 1.30
CA ASN A 224 2.68 7.76 0.05
C ASN A 224 3.84 8.76 0.25
N ARG A 225 3.83 9.55 1.33
CA ARG A 225 4.73 10.71 1.48
C ARG A 225 5.80 10.57 2.56
N LYS A 226 5.54 9.78 3.61
CA LYS A 226 6.44 9.70 4.78
C LYS A 226 6.96 8.30 5.04
N ARG A 227 6.19 7.28 4.68
CA ARG A 227 6.56 5.90 4.98
C ARG A 227 7.68 5.43 4.06
N ILE A 228 8.86 5.17 4.64
CA ILE A 228 9.99 4.58 3.91
C ILE A 228 9.80 3.08 3.68
N HIS A 229 10.28 2.59 2.54
CA HIS A 229 10.15 1.20 2.13
C HIS A 229 11.53 0.58 1.87
N SER A 230 11.83 -0.54 2.51
CA SER A 230 13.10 -1.25 2.29
C SER A 230 13.27 -1.73 0.84
N SER A 231 12.17 -2.13 0.18
CA SER A 231 12.17 -2.52 -1.24
C SER A 231 12.43 -1.36 -2.22
N LEU A 232 12.34 -0.12 -1.74
CA LEU A 232 12.66 1.10 -2.48
C LEU A 232 13.96 1.77 -1.98
N GLY A 233 14.86 1.00 -1.37
CA GLY A 233 16.08 1.56 -0.81
C GLY A 233 15.85 2.55 0.33
N TYR A 234 14.79 2.34 1.12
CA TYR A 234 14.33 3.23 2.20
C TYR A 234 13.86 4.61 1.71
N GLN A 235 13.48 4.73 0.45
CA GLN A 235 12.76 5.90 -0.06
C GLN A 235 11.25 5.78 0.21
N THR A 236 10.56 6.92 0.17
CA THR A 236 9.09 6.94 0.15
C THR A 236 8.58 6.73 -1.27
N PRO A 237 7.34 6.25 -1.47
CA PRO A 237 6.73 6.15 -2.79
C PRO A 237 6.78 7.45 -3.58
N LEU A 238 6.54 8.60 -2.94
CA LEU A 238 6.60 9.91 -3.59
C LEU A 238 8.02 10.29 -4.02
N GLN A 239 9.04 9.98 -3.22
CA GLN A 239 10.45 10.27 -3.59
C GLN A 239 10.86 9.50 -4.83
N VAL A 240 10.51 8.21 -4.92
CA VAL A 240 10.78 7.38 -6.11
C VAL A 240 10.07 7.95 -7.34
N GLU A 241 8.81 8.36 -7.20
CA GLU A 241 8.05 8.94 -8.30
C GLU A 241 8.68 10.25 -8.80
N ILE A 242 9.03 11.16 -7.89
CA ILE A 242 9.70 12.42 -8.26
C ILE A 242 11.03 12.14 -8.95
N ALA A 243 11.85 11.24 -8.41
CA ALA A 243 13.14 10.90 -9.00
C ALA A 243 12.99 10.34 -10.43
N THR A 244 12.00 9.46 -10.65
CA THR A 244 11.73 8.89 -11.97
C THR A 244 11.29 9.96 -12.98
N LEU A 245 10.35 10.84 -12.58
CA LEU A 245 9.88 11.92 -13.43
C LEU A 245 11.00 12.91 -13.78
N THR A 246 11.84 13.28 -12.80
CA THR A 246 12.98 14.16 -13.04
C THR A 246 13.97 13.53 -14.02
N SER A 247 14.25 12.23 -13.90
CA SER A 247 15.14 11.53 -14.83
C SER A 247 14.57 11.46 -16.24
N GLN A 248 13.26 11.30 -16.41
CA GLN A 248 12.58 11.29 -17.71
C GLN A 248 12.57 12.67 -18.39
N MET A 249 12.57 13.76 -17.61
CA MET A 249 12.63 15.13 -18.16
C MET A 249 14.06 15.54 -18.55
N ALA A 250 15.07 14.85 -18.04
CA ALA A 250 16.49 15.13 -18.31
C ALA A 250 17.07 14.28 -19.47
N ALA A 251 16.32 13.29 -19.98
CA ALA A 251 16.70 12.42 -21.09
C ALA A 251 16.06 12.85 -22.40
#